data_5bdaa545eb5d9283faa84461a1206397
#
_entry.id   5bdaa545eb5d9283faa84461a1206397
#
_cell.length_a   1.000
_cell.length_b   1.000
_cell.length_c   1.000
_cell.angle_alpha   90.00
_cell.angle_beta   90.00
_cell.angle_gamma   90.00
#
_symmetry.space_group_name_H-M   'P 1'
#
loop_
_entity.id
_entity.type
_entity.pdbx_description
1 polymer ?
#
loop_
_entity_poly.entity_id
_entity_poly.type
_entity_poly.pdbx_seq_one_letter_code
_entity_poly.pdbx_strand_id
1 'polypeptide(L)'
;SGDENDGGLGFDFKWNMGWMNDFLDFMSADPLFRKGRYGELTFSMIYAYSEDFILVISHDEVVHGKASMINKMPETDLDEKFSDLRAAYGFMYTHPGKKLLFMGQDFGQFNEWWEEKSLDWDELSNEHNRMLHRYMKDLNALYKKEPALYELDYNPDGFEWINNISADECIVSYVRRAKNGDELLVVVSFTPVLREKYKIGVPSAGQYKEIFNSNAKKYGGTGKLNSRVRVSEESECDNRRNSIHITVPPLGICIFRKVEQDEDIEKAEESKKNVTAKKSKK
;
A
#
# COMPACT_ATOMS: atom_id res chain seq x y z
N SER A 1 6.28 -7.38 -24.27
CA SER A 1 6.31 -8.85 -24.22
C SER A 1 5.29 -9.39 -25.21
N GLY A 2 5.55 -10.50 -25.80
CA GLY A 2 4.65 -11.14 -26.77
C GLY A 2 5.34 -12.35 -27.37
N ASP A 3 4.51 -13.31 -27.86
CA ASP A 3 5.02 -14.51 -28.53
C ASP A 3 5.87 -14.13 -29.74
N GLU A 4 6.99 -14.81 -29.96
CA GLU A 4 7.87 -14.60 -31.12
C GLU A 4 7.11 -14.79 -32.44
N ASN A 5 6.12 -15.68 -32.47
CA ASN A 5 5.28 -15.93 -33.64
C ASN A 5 4.37 -14.76 -34.01
N ASP A 6 4.07 -13.89 -33.03
CA ASP A 6 3.27 -12.67 -33.17
C ASP A 6 4.13 -11.41 -33.29
N GLY A 7 5.46 -11.57 -33.50
CA GLY A 7 6.41 -10.47 -33.64
C GLY A 7 6.94 -9.91 -32.32
N GLY A 8 6.68 -10.57 -31.22
CA GLY A 8 7.26 -10.25 -29.91
C GLY A 8 8.71 -10.76 -29.79
N LEU A 9 9.36 -10.39 -28.68
CA LEU A 9 10.75 -10.80 -28.37
C LEU A 9 10.82 -12.06 -27.51
N GLY A 10 9.69 -12.70 -27.20
CA GLY A 10 9.62 -13.93 -26.40
C GLY A 10 9.89 -13.74 -24.89
N PHE A 11 9.86 -12.51 -24.37
CA PHE A 11 9.98 -12.27 -22.95
C PHE A 11 8.61 -12.33 -22.26
N ASP A 12 8.55 -12.97 -21.09
CA ASP A 12 7.31 -13.09 -20.30
C ASP A 12 6.88 -11.76 -19.67
N PHE A 13 7.85 -10.95 -19.23
CA PHE A 13 7.60 -9.74 -18.46
C PHE A 13 8.27 -8.52 -19.07
N LYS A 14 7.67 -7.36 -18.77
CA LYS A 14 8.20 -6.05 -19.18
C LYS A 14 8.28 -5.10 -17.98
N TRP A 15 9.38 -4.39 -17.82
CA TRP A 15 9.49 -3.32 -16.84
C TRP A 15 8.57 -2.16 -17.18
N ASN A 16 7.74 -1.74 -16.22
CA ASN A 16 6.83 -0.62 -16.40
C ASN A 16 7.55 0.71 -16.11
N MET A 17 8.31 1.17 -17.10
CA MET A 17 9.04 2.45 -16.99
C MET A 17 8.10 3.65 -16.94
N GLY A 18 6.92 3.58 -17.60
CA GLY A 18 5.91 4.63 -17.53
C GLY A 18 5.39 4.83 -16.11
N TRP A 19 4.94 3.75 -15.47
CA TRP A 19 4.54 3.78 -14.06
C TRP A 19 5.68 4.28 -13.16
N MET A 20 6.89 3.81 -13.37
CA MET A 20 8.05 4.19 -12.55
C MET A 20 8.29 5.70 -12.60
N ASN A 21 8.32 6.29 -13.81
CA ASN A 21 8.54 7.72 -13.96
C ASN A 21 7.42 8.53 -13.30
N ASP A 22 6.15 8.24 -13.63
CA ASP A 22 4.99 8.94 -13.08
C ASP A 22 4.97 8.84 -11.54
N PHE A 23 5.19 7.63 -11.02
CA PHE A 23 5.17 7.37 -9.58
C PHE A 23 6.29 8.11 -8.83
N LEU A 24 7.52 8.11 -9.34
CA LEU A 24 8.64 8.81 -8.72
C LEU A 24 8.49 10.33 -8.81
N ASP A 25 7.97 10.84 -9.91
CA ASP A 25 7.68 12.27 -10.08
C ASP A 25 6.60 12.73 -9.09
N PHE A 26 5.54 11.93 -8.92
CA PHE A 26 4.51 12.19 -7.92
C PHE A 26 5.07 12.18 -6.49
N MET A 27 5.82 11.13 -6.13
CA MET A 27 6.36 10.98 -4.77
C MET A 27 7.40 12.03 -4.41
N SER A 28 8.18 12.52 -5.38
CA SER A 28 9.18 13.57 -5.18
C SER A 28 8.57 14.97 -5.04
N ALA A 29 7.29 15.14 -5.38
CA ALA A 29 6.61 16.40 -5.20
C ALA A 29 6.25 16.64 -3.75
N ASP A 30 6.40 17.90 -3.29
CA ASP A 30 5.89 18.32 -1.97
C ASP A 30 4.40 17.97 -1.85
N PRO A 31 3.96 17.33 -0.75
CA PRO A 31 2.57 16.91 -0.55
C PRO A 31 1.53 18.02 -0.80
N LEU A 32 1.89 19.29 -0.56
CA LEU A 32 1.02 20.45 -0.83
C LEU A 32 0.68 20.59 -2.32
N PHE A 33 1.58 20.18 -3.21
CA PHE A 33 1.43 20.32 -4.67
C PHE A 33 1.03 19.02 -5.36
N ARG A 34 0.97 17.88 -4.67
CA ARG A 34 0.63 16.57 -5.24
C ARG A 34 -0.73 16.53 -5.90
N LYS A 35 -1.68 17.36 -5.47
CA LYS A 35 -3.00 17.44 -6.10
C LYS A 35 -2.94 17.77 -7.60
N GLY A 36 -1.97 18.58 -8.02
CA GLY A 36 -1.76 18.91 -9.42
C GLY A 36 -1.13 17.78 -10.25
N ARG A 37 -0.62 16.74 -9.59
CA ARG A 37 0.03 15.55 -10.16
C ARG A 37 -0.76 14.27 -9.93
N TYR A 38 -1.98 14.37 -9.41
CA TYR A 38 -2.78 13.20 -9.02
C TYR A 38 -3.01 12.20 -10.16
N GLY A 39 -3.05 12.68 -11.42
CA GLY A 39 -3.12 11.84 -12.59
C GLY A 39 -1.96 10.85 -12.72
N GLU A 40 -0.78 11.19 -12.23
CA GLU A 40 0.41 10.33 -12.27
C GLU A 40 0.24 9.04 -11.43
N LEU A 41 -0.63 9.06 -10.41
CA LEU A 41 -0.99 7.86 -9.64
C LEU A 41 -1.96 6.93 -10.38
N THR A 42 -2.82 7.49 -11.22
CA THR A 42 -3.98 6.76 -11.75
C THR A 42 -3.82 6.37 -13.22
N PHE A 43 -2.99 7.11 -13.97
CA PHE A 43 -2.83 6.95 -15.41
C PHE A 43 -2.34 5.57 -15.82
N SER A 44 -1.45 4.95 -15.03
CA SER A 44 -0.89 3.63 -15.32
C SER A 44 -1.95 2.54 -15.46
N MET A 45 -3.10 2.69 -14.80
CA MET A 45 -4.19 1.71 -14.90
C MET A 45 -4.87 1.68 -16.27
N ILE A 46 -4.70 2.71 -17.10
CA ILE A 46 -5.25 2.73 -18.48
C ILE A 46 -4.57 1.66 -19.34
N TYR A 47 -3.30 1.36 -19.08
CA TYR A 47 -2.51 0.40 -19.86
C TYR A 47 -1.97 -0.78 -19.04
N ALA A 48 -2.34 -0.88 -17.76
CA ALA A 48 -1.80 -1.88 -16.82
C ALA A 48 -1.91 -3.34 -17.30
N TYR A 49 -2.89 -3.63 -18.17
CA TYR A 49 -3.16 -4.97 -18.69
C TYR A 49 -2.78 -5.16 -20.16
N SER A 50 -2.05 -4.20 -20.75
CA SER A 50 -1.56 -4.31 -22.13
C SER A 50 -0.34 -5.23 -22.24
N GLU A 51 0.36 -5.45 -21.14
CA GLU A 51 1.56 -6.28 -21.03
C GLU A 51 1.63 -6.90 -19.63
N ASP A 52 2.44 -7.93 -19.44
CA ASP A 52 2.73 -8.48 -18.12
C ASP A 52 3.82 -7.65 -17.42
N PHE A 53 3.38 -6.58 -16.75
CA PHE A 53 4.27 -5.60 -16.19
C PHE A 53 4.88 -6.00 -14.84
N ILE A 54 6.17 -5.63 -14.66
CA ILE A 54 6.84 -5.52 -13.36
C ILE A 54 6.91 -4.04 -13.01
N LEU A 55 6.36 -3.65 -11.86
CA LEU A 55 6.58 -2.34 -11.26
C LEU A 55 8.02 -2.29 -10.75
N VAL A 56 8.82 -1.42 -11.33
CA VAL A 56 10.26 -1.44 -11.15
C VAL A 56 10.76 -0.19 -10.44
N ILE A 57 11.59 -0.38 -9.42
CA ILE A 57 12.52 0.59 -8.88
C ILE A 57 13.87 -0.14 -8.87
N SER A 58 14.63 0.03 -9.95
CA SER A 58 15.91 -0.65 -10.18
C SER A 58 17.10 0.14 -9.63
N HIS A 59 18.32 -0.30 -9.95
CA HIS A 59 19.52 0.47 -9.66
C HIS A 59 19.53 1.83 -10.35
N ASP A 60 18.97 1.92 -11.56
CA ASP A 60 18.96 3.15 -12.37
C ASP A 60 18.26 4.31 -11.68
N GLU A 61 17.28 4.05 -10.82
CA GLU A 61 16.54 5.08 -10.10
C GLU A 61 17.25 5.56 -8.82
N VAL A 62 18.28 4.85 -8.36
CA VAL A 62 18.90 5.10 -7.04
C VAL A 62 20.43 5.26 -7.07
N VAL A 63 21.01 5.56 -8.23
CA VAL A 63 22.47 5.73 -8.46
C VAL A 63 22.83 7.10 -9.02
N HIS A 64 24.07 7.50 -8.84
CA HIS A 64 24.77 8.58 -9.58
C HIS A 64 23.98 9.91 -9.70
N GLY A 65 23.63 10.52 -8.57
CA GLY A 65 22.97 11.82 -8.51
C GLY A 65 21.45 11.76 -8.66
N LYS A 66 20.84 10.57 -8.57
CA LYS A 66 19.39 10.39 -8.66
C LYS A 66 18.70 10.29 -7.29
N ALA A 67 19.44 10.29 -6.21
CA ALA A 67 19.02 10.09 -4.82
C ALA A 67 18.47 8.67 -4.53
N SER A 68 18.67 8.17 -3.32
CA SER A 68 18.02 6.96 -2.82
C SER A 68 16.51 7.19 -2.65
N MET A 69 15.72 6.12 -2.51
CA MET A 69 14.26 6.26 -2.35
C MET A 69 13.87 7.12 -1.16
N ILE A 70 14.55 6.99 -0.02
CA ILE A 70 14.26 7.85 1.14
C ILE A 70 14.58 9.31 0.87
N ASN A 71 15.62 9.60 0.10
CA ASN A 71 16.01 10.96 -0.24
C ASN A 71 15.16 11.59 -1.36
N LYS A 72 14.37 10.79 -2.08
CA LYS A 72 13.35 11.31 -3.00
C LYS A 72 12.12 11.85 -2.28
N MET A 73 11.86 11.39 -1.04
CA MET A 73 10.74 11.90 -0.26
C MET A 73 11.03 13.34 0.14
N PRO A 74 10.11 14.29 -0.12
CA PRO A 74 10.38 15.72 -0.04
C PRO A 74 10.39 16.28 1.39
N GLU A 75 9.82 15.55 2.36
CA GLU A 75 9.72 16.00 3.75
C GLU A 75 11.11 16.22 4.38
N THR A 76 11.18 17.18 5.27
CA THR A 76 12.41 17.47 6.04
C THR A 76 12.41 16.76 7.40
N ASP A 77 11.23 16.51 7.96
CA ASP A 77 11.05 15.73 9.17
C ASP A 77 11.20 14.24 8.85
N LEU A 78 12.00 13.52 9.65
CA LEU A 78 12.29 12.10 9.40
C LEU A 78 11.08 11.20 9.60
N ASP A 79 10.21 11.49 10.57
CA ASP A 79 9.01 10.68 10.81
C ASP A 79 8.04 10.78 9.62
N GLU A 80 7.86 11.98 9.07
CA GLU A 80 7.04 12.22 7.88
C GLU A 80 7.69 11.59 6.64
N LYS A 81 9.00 11.78 6.44
CA LYS A 81 9.76 11.21 5.32
C LYS A 81 9.67 9.69 5.27
N PHE A 82 9.85 9.01 6.39
CA PHE A 82 9.67 7.56 6.46
C PHE A 82 8.21 7.13 6.37
N SER A 83 7.26 7.97 6.81
CA SER A 83 5.83 7.70 6.62
C SER A 83 5.45 7.73 5.15
N ASP A 84 5.92 8.74 4.42
CA ASP A 84 5.68 8.86 2.98
C ASP A 84 6.30 7.70 2.20
N LEU A 85 7.52 7.29 2.54
CA LEU A 85 8.15 6.12 1.93
C LEU A 85 7.36 4.81 2.21
N ARG A 86 6.81 4.65 3.42
CA ARG A 86 5.92 3.51 3.72
C ARG A 86 4.64 3.55 2.89
N ALA A 87 4.05 4.74 2.70
CA ALA A 87 2.88 4.89 1.83
C ALA A 87 3.21 4.54 0.37
N ALA A 88 4.37 5.01 -0.12
CA ALA A 88 4.87 4.70 -1.46
C ALA A 88 5.01 3.18 -1.69
N TYR A 89 5.70 2.50 -0.80
CA TYR A 89 5.88 1.04 -0.90
C TYR A 89 4.57 0.28 -0.73
N GLY A 90 3.68 0.73 0.16
CA GLY A 90 2.35 0.15 0.31
C GLY A 90 1.53 0.26 -0.97
N PHE A 91 1.53 1.42 -1.62
CA PHE A 91 0.88 1.62 -2.91
C PHE A 91 1.48 0.73 -4.00
N MET A 92 2.81 0.71 -4.13
CA MET A 92 3.51 -0.16 -5.09
C MET A 92 3.12 -1.64 -4.92
N TYR A 93 3.08 -2.14 -3.67
CA TYR A 93 2.79 -3.54 -3.38
C TYR A 93 1.33 -3.93 -3.59
N THR A 94 0.42 -2.97 -3.48
CA THR A 94 -1.01 -3.21 -3.70
C THR A 94 -1.50 -2.86 -5.10
N HIS A 95 -0.71 -2.14 -5.90
CA HIS A 95 -0.98 -1.88 -7.32
C HIS A 95 -0.80 -3.17 -8.15
N PRO A 96 -1.58 -3.42 -9.24
CA PRO A 96 -1.36 -4.55 -10.13
C PRO A 96 0.04 -4.59 -10.75
N GLY A 97 0.55 -5.79 -11.01
CA GLY A 97 1.87 -6.07 -11.56
C GLY A 97 2.85 -6.64 -10.53
N LYS A 98 3.89 -7.31 -10.98
CA LYS A 98 4.97 -7.83 -10.11
C LYS A 98 5.84 -6.69 -9.58
N LYS A 99 6.64 -6.95 -8.55
CA LYS A 99 7.39 -5.93 -7.83
C LYS A 99 8.89 -6.17 -7.97
N LEU A 100 9.63 -5.11 -8.27
CA LEU A 100 11.08 -5.08 -8.20
C LEU A 100 11.51 -3.85 -7.41
N LEU A 101 12.11 -4.08 -6.25
CA LEU A 101 12.71 -3.05 -5.41
C LEU A 101 14.19 -3.36 -5.26
N PHE A 102 15.05 -2.38 -5.61
CA PHE A 102 16.49 -2.58 -5.56
C PHE A 102 17.01 -2.69 -4.12
N MET A 103 18.09 -3.45 -3.94
CA MET A 103 18.71 -3.70 -2.63
C MET A 103 19.07 -2.41 -1.89
N GLY A 104 18.90 -2.40 -0.57
CA GLY A 104 19.14 -1.24 0.29
C GLY A 104 17.94 -0.30 0.41
N GLN A 105 17.03 -0.31 -0.55
CA GLN A 105 15.83 0.53 -0.52
C GLN A 105 14.77 0.00 0.46
N ASP A 106 14.80 -1.29 0.76
CA ASP A 106 13.93 -1.98 1.72
C ASP A 106 14.19 -1.61 3.20
N PHE A 107 15.35 -1.04 3.50
CA PHE A 107 15.62 -0.45 4.82
C PHE A 107 15.87 1.07 4.76
N GLY A 108 15.67 1.69 3.59
CA GLY A 108 15.79 3.14 3.43
C GLY A 108 17.20 3.67 3.54
N GLN A 109 18.17 2.98 2.91
CA GLN A 109 19.54 3.45 2.80
C GLN A 109 19.56 4.90 2.30
N PHE A 110 20.27 5.78 3.01
CA PHE A 110 20.33 7.20 2.66
C PHE A 110 21.26 7.46 1.47
N ASN A 111 22.41 6.78 1.41
CA ASN A 111 23.32 6.96 0.29
C ASN A 111 22.76 6.27 -0.96
N GLU A 112 23.08 6.85 -2.11
CA GLU A 112 22.87 6.21 -3.40
C GLU A 112 23.63 4.88 -3.47
N TRP A 113 23.11 3.94 -4.24
CA TRP A 113 23.82 2.70 -4.47
C TRP A 113 25.09 2.96 -5.26
N TRP A 114 26.17 2.34 -4.83
CA TRP A 114 27.47 2.40 -5.49
C TRP A 114 28.07 1.00 -5.60
N GLU A 115 28.35 0.56 -6.83
CA GLU A 115 28.79 -0.79 -7.14
C GLU A 115 30.12 -1.19 -6.49
N GLU A 116 30.98 -0.20 -6.14
CA GLU A 116 32.26 -0.44 -5.50
C GLU A 116 32.18 -0.58 -3.97
N LYS A 117 31.00 -0.41 -3.38
CA LYS A 117 30.79 -0.44 -1.93
C LYS A 117 29.74 -1.46 -1.54
N SER A 118 29.86 -1.98 -0.33
CA SER A 118 28.78 -2.67 0.36
C SER A 118 27.62 -1.70 0.63
N LEU A 119 26.40 -2.25 0.81
CA LEU A 119 25.29 -1.47 1.36
C LEU A 119 25.65 -0.94 2.75
N ASP A 120 25.02 0.15 3.14
CA ASP A 120 25.26 0.81 4.44
C ASP A 120 24.48 0.08 5.56
N TRP A 121 24.85 -1.19 5.81
CA TRP A 121 24.18 -2.09 6.77
C TRP A 121 24.13 -1.56 8.21
N ASP A 122 25.06 -0.68 8.59
CA ASP A 122 25.11 -0.01 9.87
C ASP A 122 23.93 0.94 10.09
N GLU A 123 23.29 1.44 9.03
CA GLU A 123 22.06 2.23 9.13
C GLU A 123 20.89 1.44 9.78
N LEU A 124 20.93 0.12 9.75
CA LEU A 124 19.95 -0.71 10.48
C LEU A 124 20.02 -0.56 12.01
N SER A 125 21.08 0.05 12.54
CA SER A 125 21.14 0.48 13.94
C SER A 125 20.23 1.67 14.24
N ASN A 126 19.92 2.50 13.23
CA ASN A 126 19.00 3.62 13.36
C ASN A 126 17.55 3.12 13.48
N GLU A 127 16.79 3.80 14.31
CA GLU A 127 15.42 3.36 14.61
C GLU A 127 14.51 3.40 13.39
N HIS A 128 14.54 4.49 12.62
CA HIS A 128 13.71 4.64 11.41
C HIS A 128 13.99 3.57 10.36
N ASN A 129 15.27 3.32 10.07
CA ASN A 129 15.67 2.29 9.09
C ASN A 129 15.26 0.88 9.55
N ARG A 130 15.45 0.56 10.84
CA ARG A 130 15.02 -0.72 11.42
C ARG A 130 13.50 -0.90 11.38
N MET A 131 12.74 0.17 11.64
CA MET A 131 11.28 0.14 11.59
C MET A 131 10.76 0.03 10.15
N LEU A 132 11.38 0.70 9.17
CA LEU A 132 11.08 0.53 7.76
C LEU A 132 11.37 -0.90 7.30
N HIS A 133 12.53 -1.46 7.66
CA HIS A 133 12.86 -2.85 7.33
C HIS A 133 11.81 -3.82 7.90
N ARG A 134 11.36 -3.59 9.14
CA ARG A 134 10.27 -4.37 9.73
C ARG A 134 8.98 -4.23 8.93
N TYR A 135 8.64 -3.00 8.52
CA TYR A 135 7.48 -2.74 7.66
C TYR A 135 7.56 -3.54 6.36
N MET A 136 8.71 -3.52 5.69
CA MET A 136 8.93 -4.25 4.43
C MET A 136 8.83 -5.77 4.62
N LYS A 137 9.34 -6.31 5.74
CA LYS A 137 9.18 -7.74 6.07
C LYS A 137 7.70 -8.11 6.25
N ASP A 138 6.94 -7.30 6.98
CA ASP A 138 5.52 -7.55 7.22
C ASP A 138 4.70 -7.33 5.93
N LEU A 139 5.05 -6.34 5.10
CA LEU A 139 4.42 -6.10 3.80
C LEU A 139 4.66 -7.25 2.81
N ASN A 140 5.89 -7.79 2.75
CA ASN A 140 6.21 -8.98 1.98
C ASN A 140 5.46 -10.22 2.47
N ALA A 141 5.30 -10.37 3.79
CA ALA A 141 4.52 -11.47 4.36
C ALA A 141 3.03 -11.35 4.01
N LEU A 142 2.48 -10.13 4.07
CA LEU A 142 1.12 -9.84 3.63
C LEU A 142 0.95 -10.17 2.14
N TYR A 143 1.84 -9.67 1.28
CA TYR A 143 1.78 -9.91 -0.17
C TYR A 143 1.73 -11.41 -0.49
N LYS A 144 2.58 -12.22 0.15
CA LYS A 144 2.60 -13.67 -0.05
C LYS A 144 1.35 -14.36 0.48
N LYS A 145 0.76 -13.84 1.56
CA LYS A 145 -0.40 -14.43 2.22
C LYS A 145 -1.72 -14.13 1.50
N GLU A 146 -1.81 -12.98 0.86
CA GLU A 146 -3.05 -12.45 0.29
C GLU A 146 -3.10 -12.65 -1.23
N PRO A 147 -3.77 -13.71 -1.73
CA PRO A 147 -3.89 -13.97 -3.17
C PRO A 147 -4.44 -12.80 -3.97
N ALA A 148 -5.33 -11.99 -3.37
CA ALA A 148 -5.87 -10.79 -3.99
C ALA A 148 -4.79 -9.79 -4.44
N LEU A 149 -3.59 -9.82 -3.87
CA LEU A 149 -2.51 -8.91 -4.22
C LEU A 149 -1.66 -9.37 -5.41
N TYR A 150 -1.80 -10.63 -5.88
CA TYR A 150 -0.92 -11.15 -6.95
C TYR A 150 -1.56 -12.10 -7.95
N GLU A 151 -2.67 -12.79 -7.62
CA GLU A 151 -3.22 -13.83 -8.51
C GLU A 151 -3.76 -13.28 -9.84
N LEU A 152 -4.35 -12.10 -9.80
CA LEU A 152 -4.95 -11.43 -10.95
C LEU A 152 -4.21 -10.15 -11.35
N ASP A 153 -2.88 -10.13 -11.18
CA ASP A 153 -2.07 -8.95 -11.50
C ASP A 153 -2.17 -8.51 -12.97
N TYR A 154 -2.45 -9.46 -13.87
CA TYR A 154 -2.53 -9.25 -15.32
C TYR A 154 -3.95 -9.41 -15.88
N ASN A 155 -4.94 -9.42 -14.98
CA ASN A 155 -6.36 -9.52 -15.34
C ASN A 155 -7.12 -8.33 -14.75
N PRO A 156 -7.91 -7.58 -15.56
CA PRO A 156 -8.68 -6.43 -15.08
C PRO A 156 -9.69 -6.80 -13.97
N ASP A 157 -10.14 -8.04 -13.87
CA ASP A 157 -11.01 -8.48 -12.78
C ASP A 157 -10.36 -8.41 -11.40
N GLY A 158 -9.02 -8.36 -11.34
CA GLY A 158 -8.23 -8.26 -10.11
C GLY A 158 -8.17 -6.88 -9.48
N PHE A 159 -8.72 -5.85 -10.14
CA PHE A 159 -8.63 -4.47 -9.66
C PHE A 159 -9.90 -3.67 -10.00
N GLU A 160 -10.31 -2.85 -9.05
CA GLU A 160 -11.40 -1.90 -9.28
C GLU A 160 -11.19 -0.62 -8.48
N TRP A 161 -11.23 0.53 -9.12
CA TRP A 161 -11.27 1.80 -8.43
C TRP A 161 -12.54 1.95 -7.59
N ILE A 162 -12.39 2.36 -6.34
CA ILE A 162 -13.48 2.90 -5.51
C ILE A 162 -13.51 4.42 -5.66
N ASN A 163 -12.37 5.08 -5.41
CA ASN A 163 -12.24 6.51 -5.62
C ASN A 163 -10.84 6.82 -6.19
N ASN A 164 -10.83 7.46 -7.37
CA ASN A 164 -9.63 7.93 -8.06
C ASN A 164 -9.79 9.38 -8.55
N ILE A 165 -10.70 10.14 -7.91
CA ILE A 165 -11.02 11.54 -8.29
C ILE A 165 -10.80 12.53 -7.13
N SER A 166 -10.37 12.06 -5.94
CA SER A 166 -10.12 12.89 -4.76
C SER A 166 -8.74 13.57 -4.81
N ALA A 167 -8.48 14.31 -5.89
CA ALA A 167 -7.20 14.97 -6.12
C ALA A 167 -6.86 16.00 -5.03
N ASP A 168 -7.83 16.77 -4.56
CA ASP A 168 -7.61 17.78 -3.52
C ASP A 168 -7.18 17.17 -2.17
N GLU A 169 -7.57 15.94 -1.91
CA GLU A 169 -7.22 15.19 -0.70
C GLU A 169 -5.99 14.30 -0.91
N CYS A 170 -5.57 14.07 -2.15
CA CYS A 170 -4.55 13.10 -2.56
C CYS A 170 -4.77 11.73 -1.92
N ILE A 171 -6.02 11.25 -1.95
CA ILE A 171 -6.43 9.93 -1.50
C ILE A 171 -6.86 9.11 -2.71
N VAL A 172 -6.39 7.89 -2.78
CA VAL A 172 -6.88 6.86 -3.72
C VAL A 172 -7.43 5.68 -2.94
N SER A 173 -8.48 5.08 -3.45
CA SER A 173 -9.00 3.83 -2.90
C SER A 173 -9.45 2.88 -4.01
N TYR A 174 -9.21 1.61 -3.79
CA TYR A 174 -9.48 0.55 -4.76
C TYR A 174 -9.64 -0.80 -4.08
N VAL A 175 -10.16 -1.74 -4.83
CA VAL A 175 -10.29 -3.15 -4.43
C VAL A 175 -9.30 -3.99 -5.23
N ARG A 176 -8.64 -4.91 -4.55
CA ARG A 176 -7.90 -6.02 -5.15
C ARG A 176 -8.69 -7.30 -4.95
N ARG A 177 -8.75 -8.16 -5.98
CA ARG A 177 -9.49 -9.41 -5.95
C ARG A 177 -8.61 -10.61 -6.26
N ALA A 178 -8.92 -11.73 -5.59
CA ALA A 178 -8.38 -13.05 -5.91
C ALA A 178 -9.34 -13.84 -6.81
N LYS A 179 -8.84 -14.93 -7.39
CA LYS A 179 -9.65 -15.85 -8.24
C LYS A 179 -10.81 -16.49 -7.49
N ASN A 180 -10.67 -16.69 -6.18
CA ASN A 180 -11.72 -17.25 -5.32
C ASN A 180 -12.78 -16.23 -4.90
N GLY A 181 -12.63 -14.95 -5.29
CA GLY A 181 -13.52 -13.87 -4.92
C GLY A 181 -13.18 -13.12 -3.65
N ASP A 182 -12.09 -13.48 -2.96
CA ASP A 182 -11.59 -12.71 -1.80
C ASP A 182 -11.22 -11.29 -2.23
N GLU A 183 -11.63 -10.30 -1.42
CA GLU A 183 -11.43 -8.89 -1.71
C GLU A 183 -10.64 -8.20 -0.60
N LEU A 184 -9.75 -7.31 -1.01
CA LEU A 184 -9.07 -6.35 -0.15
C LEU A 184 -9.41 -4.93 -0.57
N LEU A 185 -9.95 -4.13 0.35
CA LEU A 185 -10.12 -2.69 0.17
C LEU A 185 -8.84 -1.98 0.60
N VAL A 186 -8.26 -1.23 -0.31
CA VAL A 186 -7.02 -0.47 -0.09
C VAL A 186 -7.32 1.02 -0.12
N VAL A 187 -6.80 1.75 0.87
CA VAL A 187 -6.91 3.22 0.96
C VAL A 187 -5.53 3.80 1.22
N VAL A 188 -5.09 4.72 0.37
CA VAL A 188 -3.79 5.38 0.47
C VAL A 188 -3.97 6.89 0.52
N SER A 189 -3.34 7.54 1.49
CA SER A 189 -3.25 8.99 1.61
C SER A 189 -1.82 9.46 1.41
N PHE A 190 -1.63 10.42 0.52
CA PHE A 190 -0.34 11.02 0.21
C PHE A 190 -0.20 12.46 0.74
N THR A 191 -0.96 12.79 1.79
CA THR A 191 -0.85 14.07 2.50
C THR A 191 -0.61 13.85 3.99
N PRO A 192 0.05 14.79 4.70
CA PRO A 192 0.31 14.68 6.14
C PRO A 192 -0.94 14.97 7.00
N VAL A 193 -2.13 14.75 6.46
CA VAL A 193 -3.40 15.06 7.13
C VAL A 193 -4.05 13.79 7.66
N LEU A 194 -4.23 13.73 8.98
CA LEU A 194 -5.07 12.70 9.61
C LEU A 194 -6.54 12.97 9.31
N ARG A 195 -7.25 11.97 8.78
CA ARG A 195 -8.69 12.06 8.54
C ARG A 195 -9.43 11.06 9.40
N GLU A 196 -10.09 11.54 10.42
CA GLU A 196 -10.98 10.74 11.27
C GLU A 196 -12.39 10.70 10.69
N LYS A 197 -13.08 9.55 10.82
CA LYS A 197 -14.44 9.35 10.29
C LYS A 197 -14.55 9.63 8.78
N TYR A 198 -13.50 9.36 8.02
CA TYR A 198 -13.53 9.50 6.57
C TYR A 198 -14.47 8.46 5.98
N LYS A 199 -15.46 8.94 5.21
CA LYS A 199 -16.46 8.07 4.58
C LYS A 199 -15.93 7.58 3.25
N ILE A 200 -16.03 6.27 3.02
CA ILE A 200 -15.55 5.61 1.80
C ILE A 200 -16.57 4.58 1.33
N GLY A 201 -16.81 4.54 0.03
CA GLY A 201 -17.62 3.50 -0.60
C GLY A 201 -17.00 2.12 -0.49
N VAL A 202 -17.85 1.09 -0.36
CA VAL A 202 -17.41 -0.30 -0.34
C VAL A 202 -18.16 -1.12 -1.40
N PRO A 203 -17.53 -2.18 -1.98
CA PRO A 203 -18.13 -2.93 -3.08
C PRO A 203 -19.43 -3.65 -2.68
N SER A 204 -19.58 -4.04 -1.42
CA SER A 204 -20.74 -4.76 -0.92
C SER A 204 -21.01 -4.49 0.54
N ALA A 205 -22.24 -4.70 1.01
CA ALA A 205 -22.57 -4.67 2.42
C ALA A 205 -21.80 -5.76 3.21
N GLY A 206 -21.41 -5.44 4.43
CA GLY A 206 -20.71 -6.40 5.30
C GLY A 206 -19.84 -5.75 6.36
N GLN A 207 -18.97 -6.55 6.92
CA GLN A 207 -18.01 -6.16 7.95
C GLN A 207 -16.61 -6.09 7.35
N TYR A 208 -15.87 -5.03 7.67
CA TYR A 208 -14.53 -4.75 7.14
C TYR A 208 -13.54 -4.62 8.30
N LYS A 209 -12.53 -5.47 8.30
CA LYS A 209 -11.47 -5.51 9.33
C LYS A 209 -10.16 -5.03 8.76
N GLU A 210 -9.53 -4.06 9.41
CA GLU A 210 -8.18 -3.62 9.05
C GLU A 210 -7.19 -4.76 9.32
N ILE A 211 -6.48 -5.18 8.29
CA ILE A 211 -5.46 -6.24 8.35
C ILE A 211 -4.04 -5.70 8.24
N PHE A 212 -3.88 -4.49 7.74
CA PHE A 212 -2.59 -3.82 7.60
C PHE A 212 -2.74 -2.30 7.65
N ASN A 213 -1.80 -1.62 8.31
CA ASN A 213 -1.76 -0.16 8.37
C ASN A 213 -0.31 0.31 8.57
N SER A 214 0.19 1.14 7.64
CA SER A 214 1.56 1.66 7.67
C SER A 214 1.83 2.58 8.86
N ASN A 215 0.78 3.11 9.51
CA ASN A 215 0.91 4.01 10.66
C ASN A 215 0.96 3.27 12.01
N ALA A 216 1.12 1.94 12.00
CA ALA A 216 1.29 1.19 13.23
C ALA A 216 2.61 1.59 13.95
N LYS A 217 2.56 1.71 15.27
CA LYS A 217 3.73 2.11 16.09
C LYS A 217 4.97 1.23 15.84
N LYS A 218 4.78 -0.05 15.56
CA LYS A 218 5.87 -1.00 15.24
C LYS A 218 6.64 -0.66 13.96
N TYR A 219 6.11 0.26 13.14
CA TYR A 219 6.72 0.76 11.90
C TYR A 219 7.18 2.22 12.03
N GLY A 220 7.10 2.81 13.22
CA GLY A 220 7.41 4.23 13.45
C GLY A 220 6.23 5.17 13.20
N GLY A 221 5.02 4.66 13.04
CA GLY A 221 3.83 5.48 12.91
C GLY A 221 3.26 5.94 14.27
N THR A 222 2.29 6.83 14.22
CA THR A 222 1.64 7.40 15.42
C THR A 222 0.62 6.47 16.07
N GLY A 223 0.27 5.34 15.42
CA GLY A 223 -0.67 4.35 15.92
C GLY A 223 -2.14 4.70 15.68
N LYS A 224 -2.45 5.55 14.72
CA LYS A 224 -3.83 5.84 14.29
C LYS A 224 -4.34 4.69 13.40
N LEU A 225 -5.01 3.74 14.02
CA LEU A 225 -5.45 2.48 13.42
C LEU A 225 -6.98 2.33 13.50
N ASN A 226 -7.53 1.45 12.66
CA ASN A 226 -8.92 1.02 12.70
C ASN A 226 -9.04 -0.33 13.44
N SER A 227 -8.83 -0.30 14.76
CA SER A 227 -8.78 -1.51 15.59
C SER A 227 -10.11 -2.27 15.71
N ARG A 228 -11.24 -1.61 15.43
CA ARG A 228 -12.58 -2.22 15.44
C ARG A 228 -13.01 -2.54 14.02
N VAL A 229 -13.74 -3.64 13.87
CA VAL A 229 -14.43 -3.98 12.62
C VAL A 229 -15.37 -2.84 12.23
N ARG A 230 -15.38 -2.47 10.96
CA ARG A 230 -16.25 -1.44 10.39
C ARG A 230 -17.44 -2.13 9.74
N VAL A 231 -18.62 -1.84 10.22
CA VAL A 231 -19.86 -2.34 9.62
C VAL A 231 -20.30 -1.33 8.56
N SER A 232 -20.63 -1.82 7.36
CA SER A 232 -21.12 -0.95 6.29
C SER A 232 -22.54 -0.46 6.57
N GLU A 233 -22.80 0.75 6.13
CA GLU A 233 -24.10 1.39 6.15
C GLU A 233 -24.65 1.52 4.74
N GLU A 234 -25.96 1.39 4.55
CA GLU A 234 -26.62 1.71 3.29
C GLU A 234 -26.69 3.23 3.12
N SER A 235 -25.55 3.81 2.77
CA SER A 235 -25.37 5.25 2.59
C SER A 235 -24.39 5.47 1.46
N GLU A 236 -24.86 6.07 0.37
CA GLU A 236 -24.09 6.23 -0.86
C GLU A 236 -22.80 7.04 -0.64
N CYS A 237 -21.70 6.52 -1.21
CA CYS A 237 -20.40 7.17 -1.28
C CYS A 237 -19.60 6.56 -2.44
N ASP A 238 -18.80 7.36 -3.17
CA ASP A 238 -17.94 6.91 -4.26
C ASP A 238 -18.69 6.08 -5.32
N ASN A 239 -19.93 6.45 -5.66
CA ASN A 239 -20.83 5.70 -6.54
C ASN A 239 -21.11 4.27 -6.06
N ARG A 240 -20.98 3.99 -4.76
CA ARG A 240 -21.34 2.72 -4.10
C ARG A 240 -22.54 2.91 -3.20
N ARG A 241 -23.47 1.94 -3.20
CA ARG A 241 -24.65 1.94 -2.34
C ARG A 241 -24.30 1.88 -0.85
N ASN A 242 -23.19 1.22 -0.53
CA ASN A 242 -22.74 0.99 0.84
C ASN A 242 -21.42 1.73 1.10
N SER A 243 -21.26 2.18 2.33
CA SER A 243 -20.05 2.88 2.79
C SER A 243 -19.65 2.47 4.20
N ILE A 244 -18.40 2.77 4.56
CA ILE A 244 -17.89 2.65 5.92
C ILE A 244 -17.21 3.96 6.33
N HIS A 245 -17.11 4.19 7.64
CA HIS A 245 -16.32 5.29 8.19
C HIS A 245 -15.01 4.75 8.78
N ILE A 246 -13.89 5.29 8.33
CA ILE A 246 -12.55 4.86 8.74
C ILE A 246 -11.69 6.04 9.20
N THR A 247 -10.60 5.72 9.89
CA THR A 247 -9.48 6.63 10.08
C THR A 247 -8.47 6.39 8.98
N VAL A 248 -8.19 7.42 8.17
CA VAL A 248 -7.14 7.40 7.13
C VAL A 248 -5.89 8.03 7.73
N PRO A 249 -4.79 7.29 7.83
CA PRO A 249 -3.55 7.81 8.41
C PRO A 249 -2.92 8.87 7.50
N PRO A 250 -2.18 9.83 8.08
CA PRO A 250 -1.39 10.77 7.30
C PRO A 250 -0.25 10.02 6.59
N LEU A 251 0.09 10.39 5.35
CA LEU A 251 1.17 9.78 4.56
C LEU A 251 1.20 8.26 4.78
N GLY A 252 0.08 7.58 4.46
CA GLY A 252 -0.02 6.19 4.84
C GLY A 252 -1.08 5.39 4.08
N ILE A 253 -1.01 4.09 4.28
CA ILE A 253 -1.91 3.11 3.69
C ILE A 253 -2.60 2.29 4.77
N CYS A 254 -3.88 2.01 4.59
CA CYS A 254 -4.62 1.01 5.35
C CYS A 254 -5.35 0.04 4.42
N ILE A 255 -5.35 -1.23 4.80
CA ILE A 255 -5.91 -2.34 4.01
C ILE A 255 -6.93 -3.07 4.86
N PHE A 256 -8.12 -3.27 4.30
CA PHE A 256 -9.21 -3.96 4.96
C PHE A 256 -9.59 -5.22 4.20
N ARG A 257 -9.96 -6.24 4.95
CA ARG A 257 -10.59 -7.45 4.43
C ARG A 257 -12.06 -7.46 4.86
N LYS A 258 -12.94 -7.86 3.94
CA LYS A 258 -14.30 -8.22 4.30
C LYS A 258 -14.28 -9.52 5.11
N VAL A 259 -14.95 -9.54 6.26
CA VAL A 259 -15.04 -10.71 7.14
C VAL A 259 -16.47 -11.22 7.19
N GLU A 260 -16.65 -12.52 7.32
CA GLU A 260 -17.96 -13.14 7.53
C GLU A 260 -18.43 -12.90 8.98
N GLN A 261 -19.75 -12.79 9.17
CA GLN A 261 -20.35 -12.37 10.45
C GLN A 261 -20.00 -13.29 11.64
N ASP A 262 -19.59 -14.54 11.40
CA ASP A 262 -19.47 -15.56 12.46
C ASP A 262 -18.08 -15.64 13.12
N GLU A 263 -17.00 -15.20 12.44
CA GLU A 263 -15.63 -15.38 12.99
C GLU A 263 -15.26 -14.44 14.15
N ASP A 264 -15.85 -13.25 14.23
CA ASP A 264 -15.49 -12.27 15.26
C ASP A 264 -16.37 -12.36 16.51
N ILE A 265 -17.56 -12.93 16.43
CA ILE A 265 -18.45 -13.13 17.58
C ILE A 265 -17.91 -14.29 18.43
N GLU A 266 -17.50 -15.42 17.84
CA GLU A 266 -16.93 -16.56 18.58
C GLU A 266 -15.61 -16.20 19.28
N LYS A 267 -14.69 -15.50 18.61
CA LYS A 267 -13.41 -15.07 19.22
C LYS A 267 -13.60 -14.01 20.32
N ALA A 268 -14.60 -13.14 20.19
CA ALA A 268 -14.93 -12.17 21.23
C ALA A 268 -15.62 -12.83 22.45
N GLU A 269 -16.42 -13.86 22.22
CA GLU A 269 -17.05 -14.64 23.30
C GLU A 269 -16.07 -15.58 23.99
N GLU A 270 -15.16 -16.23 23.26
CA GLU A 270 -14.08 -17.03 23.85
C GLU A 270 -13.12 -16.19 24.70
N SER A 271 -12.77 -14.99 24.23
CA SER A 271 -11.92 -14.09 25.02
C SER A 271 -12.63 -13.59 26.29
N LYS A 272 -13.94 -13.34 26.24
CA LYS A 272 -14.75 -13.00 27.44
C LYS A 272 -14.89 -14.17 28.38
N LYS A 273 -15.11 -15.40 27.91
CA LYS A 273 -15.18 -16.61 28.71
C LYS A 273 -13.85 -16.90 29.40
N ASN A 274 -12.73 -16.72 28.73
CA ASN A 274 -11.40 -16.92 29.29
C ASN A 274 -11.00 -15.86 30.33
N VAL A 275 -11.49 -14.64 30.23
CA VAL A 275 -11.28 -13.57 31.24
C VAL A 275 -12.14 -13.81 32.47
N THR A 276 -13.37 -14.31 32.30
CA THR A 276 -14.28 -14.61 33.40
C THR A 276 -13.82 -15.86 34.18
N ALA A 277 -13.32 -16.89 33.49
CA ALA A 277 -12.78 -18.11 34.12
C ALA A 277 -11.47 -17.86 34.91
N LYS A 278 -10.68 -16.84 34.55
CA LYS A 278 -9.50 -16.42 35.32
C LYS A 278 -9.83 -15.58 36.55
N LYS A 279 -11.00 -14.91 36.57
CA LYS A 279 -11.46 -14.14 37.75
C LYS A 279 -12.18 -15.01 38.81
N SER A 280 -12.69 -16.18 38.43
CA SER A 280 -13.35 -17.12 39.38
C SER A 280 -12.39 -18.10 40.06
N LYS A 281 -11.08 -18.05 39.70
CA LYS A 281 -10.02 -18.90 40.31
C LYS A 281 -9.04 -18.09 41.19
N LYS A 282 -9.38 -16.87 41.54
CA LYS A 282 -8.75 -16.05 42.58
C LYS A 282 -9.80 -15.76 43.67
#